data_1795b2349b177beed0841b595b3e14d2
#
_entry.id   1795b2349b177beed0841b595b3e14d2
#
_cell.length_a   1.000
_cell.length_b   1.000
_cell.length_c   1.000
_cell.angle_alpha   90.00
_cell.angle_beta   90.00
_cell.angle_gamma   90.00
#
_symmetry.space_group_name_H-M   'P 1'
#
loop_
_entity.id
_entity.type
_entity.pdbx_description
1 polymer ?
#
loop_
_entity_poly.entity_id
_entity_poly.type
_entity_poly.pdbx_seq_one_letter_code
_entity_poly.pdbx_strand_id
1 'polypeptide(L)'
;MRITAAAAALATLIPAAASAQAYQCRVPGAIPRPHPDLATADQPRRVLPIGGYTLAITWSPGYCRDHGDRPGSQFQCANDNAFGFTLHGLWPDGIGKDWPQYCKSTGILPRRTIAAHLCATPSPQLLQHEWAKHGTCMAGFTPDRYFARSNALYGRLRYPDMDALSRAPLTAGGLSQAMARANPGLRADMMRITADKQGWLDEIWLCLDRRFQYQRCPAHQGGLAPDAGVRIWRGRR
;
A
#
# COMPACT_ATOMS: atom_id res chain seq x y z
N MET A 1 -2.90 -60.44 28.25
CA MET A 1 -3.31 -59.05 28.51
C MET A 1 -2.53 -58.17 27.55
N ARG A 2 -3.11 -57.73 26.43
CA ARG A 2 -2.44 -56.91 25.40
C ARG A 2 -2.89 -55.46 25.61
N ILE A 3 -1.95 -54.61 25.92
CA ILE A 3 -2.19 -53.17 26.10
C ILE A 3 -1.95 -52.51 24.75
N THR A 4 -3.01 -52.03 24.11
CA THR A 4 -2.95 -51.20 22.91
C THR A 4 -2.76 -49.72 23.31
N ALA A 5 -1.61 -49.18 23.03
CA ALA A 5 -1.35 -47.76 23.19
C ALA A 5 -1.96 -46.99 22.01
N ALA A 6 -2.91 -46.13 22.28
CA ALA A 6 -3.45 -45.18 21.29
C ALA A 6 -2.57 -43.95 21.23
N ALA A 7 -1.95 -43.73 20.08
CA ALA A 7 -1.20 -42.48 19.81
C ALA A 7 -2.17 -41.36 19.40
N ALA A 8 -2.31 -40.36 20.25
CA ALA A 8 -3.04 -39.15 19.93
C ALA A 8 -2.18 -38.21 19.04
N ALA A 9 -2.60 -38.06 17.78
CA ALA A 9 -1.95 -37.07 16.90
C ALA A 9 -2.39 -35.66 17.28
N LEU A 10 -1.48 -34.86 17.80
CA LEU A 10 -1.67 -33.40 17.99
C LEU A 10 -1.64 -32.72 16.61
N ALA A 11 -2.79 -32.32 16.09
CA ALA A 11 -2.85 -31.44 14.92
C ALA A 11 -2.41 -30.03 15.33
N THR A 12 -1.20 -29.64 14.95
CA THR A 12 -0.73 -28.25 15.07
C THR A 12 -1.48 -27.39 14.07
N LEU A 13 -2.42 -26.57 14.54
CA LEU A 13 -3.03 -25.48 13.77
C LEU A 13 -1.94 -24.43 13.50
N ILE A 14 -1.34 -24.48 12.31
CA ILE A 14 -0.48 -23.43 11.80
C ILE A 14 -1.41 -22.25 11.48
N PRO A 15 -1.28 -21.08 12.16
CA PRO A 15 -2.06 -19.91 11.79
C PRO A 15 -1.70 -19.54 10.34
N ALA A 16 -2.70 -19.50 9.46
CA ALA A 16 -2.54 -18.98 8.11
C ALA A 16 -2.01 -17.53 8.23
N ALA A 17 -0.78 -17.31 7.77
CA ALA A 17 -0.24 -15.96 7.67
C ALA A 17 -1.20 -15.16 6.79
N ALA A 18 -1.77 -14.07 7.34
CA ALA A 18 -2.54 -13.11 6.56
C ALA A 18 -1.56 -12.46 5.57
N SER A 19 -1.49 -13.03 4.37
CA SER A 19 -0.68 -12.50 3.27
C SER A 19 -1.31 -11.20 2.78
N ALA A 20 -0.49 -10.36 2.17
CA ALA A 20 -0.85 -9.10 1.52
C ALA A 20 -2.26 -9.18 0.92
N GLN A 21 -3.08 -8.18 1.21
CA GLN A 21 -4.53 -8.31 1.23
C GLN A 21 -5.22 -8.24 -0.14
N ALA A 22 -4.70 -8.92 -1.13
CA ALA A 22 -5.50 -9.38 -2.26
C ALA A 22 -6.15 -10.71 -1.85
N TYR A 23 -7.29 -10.66 -1.19
CA TYR A 23 -8.03 -11.86 -0.73
C TYR A 23 -8.48 -12.70 -1.93
N GLN A 24 -8.81 -12.03 -3.01
CA GLN A 24 -9.10 -12.61 -4.31
C GLN A 24 -8.64 -11.65 -5.40
N CYS A 25 -7.76 -12.10 -6.29
CA CYS A 25 -7.30 -11.31 -7.42
C CYS A 25 -7.11 -12.17 -8.65
N ARG A 26 -7.93 -11.91 -9.65
CA ARG A 26 -7.85 -12.56 -10.96
C ARG A 26 -7.50 -11.51 -12.01
N VAL A 27 -6.26 -11.55 -12.48
CA VAL A 27 -5.79 -10.64 -13.54
C VAL A 27 -6.54 -10.95 -14.85
N PRO A 28 -7.18 -9.97 -15.49
CA PRO A 28 -7.96 -10.20 -16.71
C PRO A 28 -7.07 -10.46 -17.93
N GLY A 29 -7.59 -11.21 -18.88
CA GLY A 29 -6.91 -11.46 -20.17
C GLY A 29 -6.65 -10.18 -20.96
N ALA A 30 -7.54 -9.20 -20.90
CA ALA A 30 -7.37 -7.87 -21.48
C ALA A 30 -7.14 -6.84 -20.37
N ILE A 31 -5.99 -6.21 -20.36
CA ILE A 31 -5.62 -5.13 -19.43
C ILE A 31 -5.66 -3.81 -20.21
N PRO A 32 -6.41 -2.80 -19.76
CA PRO A 32 -6.42 -1.48 -20.39
C PRO A 32 -5.01 -0.90 -20.46
N ARG A 33 -4.68 -0.30 -21.61
CA ARG A 33 -3.41 0.41 -21.77
C ARG A 33 -3.48 1.74 -21.02
N PRO A 34 -2.52 2.06 -20.14
CA PRO A 34 -2.49 3.35 -19.47
C PRO A 34 -2.13 4.47 -20.46
N HIS A 35 -2.45 5.69 -20.09
CA HIS A 35 -2.01 6.89 -20.76
C HIS A 35 -0.62 7.32 -20.27
N PRO A 36 0.15 8.07 -21.06
CA PRO A 36 1.38 8.71 -20.60
C PRO A 36 1.10 9.55 -19.35
N ASP A 37 2.00 9.47 -18.40
CA ASP A 37 1.96 10.29 -17.19
C ASP A 37 3.20 11.21 -17.22
N LEU A 38 2.96 12.50 -17.30
CA LEU A 38 3.99 13.50 -17.55
C LEU A 38 3.95 14.58 -16.46
N ALA A 39 5.09 15.22 -16.21
CA ALA A 39 5.14 16.40 -15.39
C ALA A 39 4.24 17.52 -15.95
N THR A 40 3.58 18.24 -15.05
CA THR A 40 2.71 19.39 -15.36
C THR A 40 3.19 20.63 -14.63
N ALA A 41 2.54 21.78 -14.89
CA ALA A 41 2.84 23.02 -14.15
C ALA A 41 2.61 22.86 -12.64
N ASP A 42 1.54 22.14 -12.24
CA ASP A 42 1.21 21.87 -10.83
C ASP A 42 2.07 20.77 -10.22
N GLN A 43 2.60 19.87 -11.03
CA GLN A 43 3.49 18.78 -10.63
C GLN A 43 4.76 18.80 -11.50
N PRO A 44 5.61 19.83 -11.36
CA PRO A 44 6.77 20.00 -12.21
C PRO A 44 7.83 18.93 -11.97
N ARG A 45 8.64 18.66 -12.99
CA ARG A 45 9.83 17.84 -12.83
C ARG A 45 10.72 18.39 -11.73
N ARG A 46 11.13 17.54 -10.78
CA ARG A 46 11.97 17.92 -9.66
C ARG A 46 12.97 16.81 -9.35
N VAL A 47 14.24 17.10 -9.51
CA VAL A 47 15.34 16.17 -9.25
C VAL A 47 16.05 16.61 -7.98
N LEU A 48 15.92 15.83 -6.92
CA LEU A 48 16.47 16.11 -5.59
C LEU A 48 17.21 14.88 -5.05
N PRO A 49 18.16 15.05 -4.14
CA PRO A 49 18.75 13.96 -3.39
C PRO A 49 17.67 13.22 -2.56
N ILE A 50 17.72 11.91 -2.57
CA ILE A 50 16.80 11.06 -1.78
C ILE A 50 17.29 10.98 -0.34
N GLY A 51 16.44 11.40 0.60
CA GLY A 51 16.65 11.30 2.05
C GLY A 51 16.07 10.02 2.67
N GLY A 52 15.01 9.49 2.07
CA GLY A 52 14.29 8.30 2.52
C GLY A 52 13.20 7.92 1.53
N TYR A 53 12.25 7.13 2.00
CA TYR A 53 11.11 6.69 1.20
C TYR A 53 9.84 6.63 2.03
N THR A 54 8.72 6.82 1.36
CA THR A 54 7.39 6.55 1.89
C THR A 54 6.80 5.36 1.15
N LEU A 55 6.43 4.29 1.88
CA LEU A 55 5.61 3.20 1.35
C LEU A 55 4.16 3.52 1.67
N ALA A 56 3.38 3.89 0.66
CA ALA A 56 1.98 4.22 0.78
C ALA A 56 1.10 3.02 0.46
N ILE A 57 0.14 2.73 1.35
CA ILE A 57 -0.86 1.68 1.16
C ILE A 57 -2.26 2.27 1.35
N THR A 58 -3.17 1.97 0.43
CA THR A 58 -4.54 2.48 0.41
C THR A 58 -5.52 1.45 0.97
N TRP A 59 -6.47 1.88 1.79
CA TRP A 59 -7.57 1.04 2.23
C TRP A 59 -8.60 0.88 1.11
N SER A 60 -8.52 -0.21 0.38
CA SER A 60 -9.30 -0.46 -0.84
C SER A 60 -10.83 -0.37 -0.64
N PRO A 61 -11.42 -0.92 0.45
CA PRO A 61 -12.86 -0.74 0.65
C PRO A 61 -13.28 0.73 0.79
N GLY A 62 -12.47 1.58 1.43
CA GLY A 62 -12.68 3.03 1.51
C GLY A 62 -12.59 3.69 0.15
N TYR A 63 -11.52 3.40 -0.59
CA TYR A 63 -11.37 3.86 -1.98
C TYR A 63 -12.59 3.49 -2.84
N CYS A 64 -13.07 2.25 -2.76
CA CYS A 64 -14.20 1.78 -3.55
C CYS A 64 -15.54 2.43 -3.16
N ARG A 65 -15.70 2.87 -1.91
CA ARG A 65 -16.86 3.65 -1.49
C ARG A 65 -16.97 4.95 -2.30
N ASP A 66 -15.84 5.63 -2.50
CA ASP A 66 -15.81 6.97 -3.05
C ASP A 66 -15.53 7.00 -4.56
N HIS A 67 -14.93 5.92 -5.08
CA HIS A 67 -14.43 5.86 -6.45
C HIS A 67 -14.86 4.62 -7.23
N GLY A 68 -15.67 3.74 -6.64
CA GLY A 68 -16.05 2.46 -7.24
C GLY A 68 -16.75 2.59 -8.60
N ASP A 69 -17.51 3.65 -8.80
CA ASP A 69 -18.23 3.91 -10.06
C ASP A 69 -17.39 4.61 -11.14
N ARG A 70 -16.13 4.99 -10.81
CA ARG A 70 -15.27 5.70 -11.77
C ARG A 70 -14.75 4.74 -12.85
N PRO A 71 -14.61 5.21 -14.10
CA PRO A 71 -13.89 4.46 -15.12
C PRO A 71 -12.49 4.06 -14.61
N GLY A 72 -12.13 2.79 -14.79
CA GLY A 72 -10.83 2.26 -14.34
C GLY A 72 -10.80 1.69 -12.93
N SER A 73 -11.83 1.90 -12.10
CA SER A 73 -11.91 1.31 -10.76
C SER A 73 -12.51 -0.11 -10.73
N GLN A 74 -13.06 -0.59 -11.84
CA GLN A 74 -13.81 -1.85 -11.92
C GLN A 74 -12.96 -3.07 -11.49
N PHE A 75 -11.67 -3.08 -11.85
CA PHE A 75 -10.77 -4.16 -11.46
C PHE A 75 -10.62 -4.25 -9.94
N GLN A 76 -10.52 -3.10 -9.27
CA GLN A 76 -10.35 -3.02 -7.81
C GLN A 76 -11.67 -3.14 -7.05
N CYS A 77 -12.76 -2.58 -7.58
CA CYS A 77 -13.97 -2.32 -6.82
C CYS A 77 -15.18 -3.15 -7.24
N ALA A 78 -15.13 -3.73 -8.43
CA ALA A 78 -16.19 -4.57 -8.99
C ALA A 78 -15.63 -5.95 -9.34
N ASN A 79 -16.47 -6.80 -9.88
CA ASN A 79 -16.17 -8.17 -10.25
C ASN A 79 -15.85 -9.06 -9.04
N ASP A 80 -15.19 -10.19 -9.32
CA ASP A 80 -14.86 -11.22 -8.33
C ASP A 80 -13.55 -10.93 -7.57
N ASN A 81 -13.04 -9.71 -7.61
CA ASN A 81 -11.83 -9.33 -6.89
C ASN A 81 -12.18 -8.77 -5.51
N ALA A 82 -11.33 -9.05 -4.52
CA ALA A 82 -11.50 -8.57 -3.15
C ALA A 82 -10.15 -8.14 -2.58
N PHE A 83 -10.06 -6.90 -2.15
CA PHE A 83 -8.86 -6.31 -1.60
C PHE A 83 -9.13 -5.69 -0.22
N GLY A 84 -8.16 -5.85 0.69
CA GLY A 84 -8.02 -5.05 1.89
C GLY A 84 -7.15 -3.83 1.63
N PHE A 85 -5.94 -3.79 2.20
CA PHE A 85 -4.96 -2.80 1.78
C PHE A 85 -4.37 -3.16 0.42
N THR A 86 -4.19 -2.15 -0.45
CA THR A 86 -3.48 -2.24 -1.73
C THR A 86 -2.26 -1.33 -1.69
N LEU A 87 -1.25 -1.66 -2.47
CA LEU A 87 -0.08 -0.81 -2.62
C LEU A 87 -0.43 0.40 -3.49
N HIS A 88 -0.33 1.61 -2.92
CA HIS A 88 -0.33 2.83 -3.72
C HIS A 88 1.01 2.96 -4.43
N GLY A 89 2.09 3.12 -3.68
CA GLY A 89 3.42 3.23 -4.24
C GLY A 89 4.55 3.26 -3.24
N LEU A 90 5.77 3.37 -3.79
CA LEU A 90 6.99 3.60 -3.05
C LEU A 90 7.59 4.93 -3.50
N TRP A 91 7.43 5.96 -2.71
CA TRP A 91 7.79 7.33 -3.07
C TRP A 91 9.14 7.71 -2.49
N PRO A 92 10.09 8.15 -3.31
CA PRO A 92 11.31 8.74 -2.79
C PRO A 92 11.02 10.10 -2.17
N ASP A 93 11.48 10.29 -0.93
CA ASP A 93 11.40 11.55 -0.19
C ASP A 93 12.71 12.31 -0.33
N GLY A 94 12.65 13.65 -0.32
CA GLY A 94 13.84 14.46 -0.26
C GLY A 94 14.48 14.51 1.14
N ILE A 95 15.58 15.22 1.26
CA ILE A 95 16.22 15.47 2.57
C ILE A 95 15.38 16.44 3.41
N GLY A 96 14.66 17.40 2.77
CA GLY A 96 13.75 18.34 3.39
C GLY A 96 12.29 17.98 3.16
N LYS A 97 11.44 19.00 3.10
CA LYS A 97 9.99 18.84 2.87
C LYS A 97 9.59 18.60 1.41
N ASP A 98 10.49 18.89 0.47
CA ASP A 98 10.25 18.65 -0.94
C ASP A 98 10.70 17.25 -1.33
N TRP A 99 10.05 16.68 -2.33
CA TRP A 99 10.34 15.33 -2.83
C TRP A 99 10.69 15.37 -4.32
N PRO A 100 11.55 14.44 -4.80
CA PRO A 100 11.84 14.28 -6.22
C PRO A 100 10.63 13.68 -6.93
N GLN A 101 10.36 14.15 -8.14
CA GLN A 101 9.27 13.61 -8.98
C GLN A 101 9.57 13.81 -10.47
N TYR A 102 9.09 12.90 -11.32
CA TYR A 102 9.25 12.95 -12.77
C TYR A 102 10.71 13.16 -13.22
N CYS A 103 11.65 12.48 -12.57
CA CYS A 103 13.07 12.76 -12.73
C CYS A 103 13.59 12.46 -14.14
N LYS A 104 12.96 11.53 -14.85
CA LYS A 104 13.29 11.19 -16.24
C LYS A 104 12.00 10.97 -17.02
N SER A 105 12.03 11.31 -18.31
CA SER A 105 10.97 10.90 -19.23
C SER A 105 10.92 9.38 -19.34
N THR A 106 9.73 8.84 -19.46
CA THR A 106 9.51 7.40 -19.63
C THR A 106 8.37 7.12 -20.58
N GLY A 107 8.42 5.98 -21.26
CA GLY A 107 7.32 5.50 -22.08
C GLY A 107 6.24 4.81 -21.26
N ILE A 108 5.25 4.28 -21.97
CA ILE A 108 4.19 3.43 -21.40
C ILE A 108 4.80 2.12 -20.90
N LEU A 109 4.41 1.70 -19.70
CA LEU A 109 4.81 0.41 -19.13
C LEU A 109 4.39 -0.75 -20.03
N PRO A 110 5.25 -1.74 -20.24
CA PRO A 110 4.88 -2.96 -20.93
C PRO A 110 3.72 -3.68 -20.22
N ARG A 111 2.80 -4.27 -21.01
CA ARG A 111 1.66 -5.02 -20.47
C ARG A 111 2.08 -6.10 -19.47
N ARG A 112 3.21 -6.80 -19.73
CA ARG A 112 3.73 -7.82 -18.80
C ARG A 112 4.07 -7.26 -17.42
N THR A 113 4.69 -6.07 -17.37
CA THR A 113 5.01 -5.39 -16.09
C THR A 113 3.74 -5.02 -15.37
N ILE A 114 2.73 -4.45 -16.07
CA ILE A 114 1.43 -4.12 -15.46
C ILE A 114 0.78 -5.39 -14.91
N ALA A 115 0.66 -6.45 -15.71
CA ALA A 115 0.02 -7.71 -15.31
C ALA A 115 0.66 -8.32 -14.06
N ALA A 116 1.99 -8.28 -13.96
CA ALA A 116 2.73 -8.85 -12.85
C ALA A 116 2.48 -8.14 -11.50
N HIS A 117 2.04 -6.87 -11.53
CA HIS A 117 1.90 -6.04 -10.33
C HIS A 117 0.45 -5.62 -10.03
N LEU A 118 -0.49 -5.99 -10.90
CA LEU A 118 -1.87 -5.53 -10.83
C LEU A 118 -2.61 -6.00 -9.57
N CYS A 119 -2.24 -7.15 -9.00
CA CYS A 119 -2.84 -7.62 -7.74
C CYS A 119 -2.33 -6.86 -6.49
N ALA A 120 -1.19 -6.20 -6.58
CA ALA A 120 -0.71 -5.33 -5.50
C ALA A 120 -1.23 -3.91 -5.67
N THR A 121 -1.14 -3.37 -6.89
CA THR A 121 -1.60 -2.03 -7.28
C THR A 121 -2.68 -2.16 -8.35
N PRO A 122 -3.96 -2.23 -7.97
CA PRO A 122 -5.05 -2.70 -8.85
C PRO A 122 -5.54 -1.64 -9.87
N SER A 123 -4.62 -0.89 -10.46
CA SER A 123 -4.89 0.07 -11.52
C SER A 123 -3.71 0.18 -12.49
N PRO A 124 -3.89 -0.10 -13.79
CA PRO A 124 -2.85 0.09 -14.81
C PRO A 124 -2.35 1.54 -14.88
N GLN A 125 -3.27 2.52 -14.72
CA GLN A 125 -2.92 3.93 -14.75
C GLN A 125 -2.12 4.33 -13.50
N LEU A 126 -2.45 3.79 -12.33
CA LEU A 126 -1.68 4.05 -11.12
C LEU A 126 -0.27 3.45 -11.22
N LEU A 127 -0.11 2.24 -11.75
CA LEU A 127 1.21 1.66 -12.01
C LEU A 127 2.04 2.57 -12.94
N GLN A 128 1.43 3.10 -14.01
CA GLN A 128 2.10 4.05 -14.91
C GLN A 128 2.52 5.32 -14.18
N HIS A 129 1.64 5.88 -13.35
CA HIS A 129 1.89 7.06 -12.54
C HIS A 129 3.05 6.83 -11.56
N GLU A 130 2.99 5.77 -10.80
CA GLU A 130 4.00 5.44 -9.79
C GLU A 130 5.40 5.29 -10.37
N TRP A 131 5.50 4.64 -11.54
CA TRP A 131 6.77 4.57 -12.24
C TRP A 131 7.22 5.93 -12.76
N ALA A 132 6.35 6.65 -13.47
CA ALA A 132 6.71 7.91 -14.12
C ALA A 132 7.08 8.99 -13.10
N LYS A 133 6.30 9.15 -12.05
CA LYS A 133 6.47 10.19 -11.04
C LYS A 133 7.56 9.85 -10.03
N HIS A 134 7.55 8.63 -9.51
CA HIS A 134 8.37 8.23 -8.38
C HIS A 134 9.53 7.31 -8.77
N GLY A 135 9.26 6.25 -9.51
CA GLY A 135 10.26 5.24 -9.86
C GLY A 135 11.41 5.80 -10.71
N THR A 136 11.13 6.75 -11.61
CA THR A 136 12.15 7.40 -12.45
C THR A 136 13.20 8.18 -11.65
N CYS A 137 12.89 8.53 -10.40
CA CYS A 137 13.81 9.22 -9.49
C CYS A 137 14.77 8.29 -8.76
N MET A 138 14.51 7.00 -8.76
CA MET A 138 15.36 6.00 -8.10
C MET A 138 16.52 5.60 -9.02
N ALA A 139 17.69 6.17 -8.79
CA ALA A 139 18.87 5.93 -9.63
C ALA A 139 19.20 4.43 -9.77
N GLY A 140 19.39 3.97 -11.00
CA GLY A 140 19.71 2.57 -11.30
C GLY A 140 18.51 1.60 -11.25
N PHE A 141 17.28 2.12 -11.02
CA PHE A 141 16.08 1.29 -11.10
C PHE A 141 15.52 1.26 -12.51
N THR A 142 15.03 0.09 -12.90
CA THR A 142 14.13 -0.12 -14.02
C THR A 142 12.70 -0.24 -13.50
N PRO A 143 11.65 -0.18 -14.34
CA PRO A 143 10.28 -0.45 -13.89
C PRO A 143 10.16 -1.75 -13.09
N ASP A 144 10.69 -2.84 -13.60
CA ASP A 144 10.60 -4.16 -12.98
C ASP A 144 11.30 -4.18 -11.60
N ARG A 145 12.47 -3.53 -11.46
CA ARG A 145 13.16 -3.40 -10.16
C ARG A 145 12.41 -2.51 -9.18
N TYR A 146 11.80 -1.44 -9.65
CA TYR A 146 10.99 -0.54 -8.82
C TYR A 146 9.80 -1.29 -8.23
N PHE A 147 8.99 -1.93 -9.08
CA PHE A 147 7.82 -2.67 -8.63
C PHE A 147 8.19 -3.90 -7.80
N ALA A 148 9.24 -4.63 -8.15
CA ALA A 148 9.72 -5.74 -7.34
C ALA A 148 10.11 -5.28 -5.91
N ARG A 149 10.79 -4.13 -5.77
CA ARG A 149 11.11 -3.54 -4.47
C ARG A 149 9.87 -3.13 -3.70
N SER A 150 8.97 -2.40 -4.34
CA SER A 150 7.71 -1.93 -3.75
C SER A 150 6.86 -3.10 -3.25
N ASN A 151 6.68 -4.12 -4.09
CA ASN A 151 5.92 -5.32 -3.75
C ASN A 151 6.59 -6.14 -2.64
N ALA A 152 7.92 -6.23 -2.61
CA ALA A 152 8.64 -6.93 -1.56
C ALA A 152 8.47 -6.25 -0.18
N LEU A 153 8.43 -4.93 -0.14
CA LEU A 153 8.15 -4.17 1.08
C LEU A 153 6.69 -4.34 1.51
N TYR A 154 5.76 -4.15 0.59
CA TYR A 154 4.32 -4.32 0.83
C TYR A 154 3.98 -5.75 1.26
N GLY A 155 4.53 -6.76 0.60
CA GLY A 155 4.24 -8.18 0.87
C GLY A 155 4.75 -8.67 2.23
N ARG A 156 5.63 -7.93 2.91
CA ARG A 156 6.08 -8.24 4.28
C ARG A 156 5.14 -7.72 5.35
N LEU A 157 4.24 -6.79 5.01
CA LEU A 157 3.33 -6.20 5.97
C LEU A 157 2.29 -7.21 6.43
N ARG A 158 2.04 -7.20 7.72
CA ARG A 158 0.94 -7.90 8.38
C ARG A 158 -0.08 -6.88 8.83
N TYR A 159 -1.34 -7.24 8.73
CA TYR A 159 -2.43 -6.32 9.02
C TYR A 159 -3.20 -6.79 10.24
N PRO A 160 -3.60 -5.89 11.14
CA PRO A 160 -4.51 -6.23 12.22
C PRO A 160 -5.89 -6.61 11.66
N ASP A 161 -6.74 -7.17 12.50
CA ASP A 161 -8.14 -7.40 12.16
C ASP A 161 -8.87 -6.06 11.99
N MET A 162 -8.95 -5.61 10.74
CA MET A 162 -9.56 -4.33 10.38
C MET A 162 -11.07 -4.34 10.60
N ASP A 163 -11.72 -5.50 10.51
CA ASP A 163 -13.15 -5.64 10.81
C ASP A 163 -13.41 -5.45 12.32
N ALA A 164 -12.62 -6.08 13.18
CA ALA A 164 -12.69 -5.85 14.62
C ALA A 164 -12.41 -4.39 15.00
N LEU A 165 -11.36 -3.78 14.42
CA LEU A 165 -11.02 -2.37 14.66
C LEU A 165 -12.13 -1.40 14.23
N SER A 166 -12.92 -1.76 13.22
CA SER A 166 -14.02 -0.91 12.72
C SER A 166 -15.26 -0.86 13.61
N ARG A 167 -15.34 -1.71 14.64
CA ARG A 167 -16.54 -1.89 15.49
C ARG A 167 -16.54 -1.00 16.74
N ALA A 168 -15.42 -0.33 17.04
CA ALA A 168 -15.27 0.52 18.20
C ALA A 168 -14.67 1.89 17.81
N PRO A 169 -14.81 2.90 18.65
CA PRO A 169 -14.09 4.16 18.45
C PRO A 169 -12.59 3.91 18.28
N LEU A 170 -12.03 4.47 17.22
CA LEU A 170 -10.63 4.29 16.85
C LEU A 170 -9.99 5.65 16.59
N THR A 171 -8.75 5.83 17.06
CA THR A 171 -7.94 6.99 16.73
C THR A 171 -6.82 6.60 15.73
N ALA A 172 -6.23 7.59 15.07
CA ALA A 172 -5.08 7.36 14.20
C ALA A 172 -3.91 6.71 14.97
N GLY A 173 -3.67 7.12 16.20
CA GLY A 173 -2.68 6.51 17.10
C GLY A 173 -3.03 5.06 17.46
N GLY A 174 -4.30 4.79 17.72
CA GLY A 174 -4.79 3.43 17.98
C GLY A 174 -4.58 2.49 16.79
N LEU A 175 -4.87 2.95 15.57
CA LEU A 175 -4.61 2.20 14.35
C LEU A 175 -3.09 1.99 14.13
N SER A 176 -2.29 3.04 14.33
CA SER A 176 -0.82 2.94 14.22
C SER A 176 -0.24 1.94 15.21
N GLN A 177 -0.74 1.90 16.45
CA GLN A 177 -0.33 0.90 17.44
C GLN A 177 -0.75 -0.52 17.05
N ALA A 178 -1.96 -0.70 16.49
CA ALA A 178 -2.41 -2.00 16.01
C ALA A 178 -1.53 -2.51 14.86
N MET A 179 -1.19 -1.64 13.91
CA MET A 179 -0.23 -1.95 12.84
C MET A 179 1.16 -2.29 13.39
N ALA A 180 1.67 -1.54 14.37
CA ALA A 180 2.96 -1.79 15.00
C ALA A 180 3.00 -3.16 15.70
N ARG A 181 1.95 -3.53 16.43
CA ARG A 181 1.85 -4.86 17.07
C ARG A 181 1.87 -6.01 16.05
N ALA A 182 1.31 -5.83 14.87
CA ALA A 182 1.30 -6.84 13.82
C ALA A 182 2.66 -6.98 13.11
N ASN A 183 3.53 -5.97 13.18
CA ASN A 183 4.76 -5.89 12.39
C ASN A 183 6.00 -5.70 13.27
N PRO A 184 6.80 -6.74 13.53
CA PRO A 184 8.04 -6.62 14.30
C PRO A 184 8.97 -5.54 13.73
N GLY A 185 9.48 -4.68 14.60
CA GLY A 185 10.37 -3.57 14.22
C GLY A 185 9.63 -2.28 13.77
N LEU A 186 8.32 -2.32 13.53
CA LEU A 186 7.53 -1.14 13.23
C LEU A 186 7.03 -0.50 14.54
N ARG A 187 7.08 0.83 14.64
CA ARG A 187 6.52 1.62 15.74
C ARG A 187 5.47 2.59 15.22
N ALA A 188 4.58 3.05 16.09
CA ALA A 188 3.51 3.97 15.72
C ALA A 188 4.04 5.30 15.13
N ASP A 189 5.21 5.78 15.58
CA ASP A 189 5.82 7.01 15.07
C ASP A 189 6.53 6.86 13.70
N MET A 190 6.56 5.64 13.15
CA MET A 190 7.13 5.31 11.85
C MET A 190 6.09 5.25 10.73
N MET A 191 4.87 5.68 11.02
CA MET A 191 3.79 5.75 10.03
C MET A 191 2.93 6.99 10.21
N ARG A 192 2.17 7.32 9.15
CA ARG A 192 1.15 8.36 9.14
C ARG A 192 -0.14 7.74 8.64
N ILE A 193 -1.24 8.10 9.30
CA ILE A 193 -2.59 7.72 8.90
C ILE A 193 -3.22 8.91 8.21
N THR A 194 -3.84 8.68 7.06
CA THR A 194 -4.66 9.69 6.38
C THR A 194 -6.12 9.27 6.37
N ALA A 195 -6.99 10.24 6.26
CA ALA A 195 -8.42 10.02 6.13
C ALA A 195 -9.03 11.10 5.25
N ASP A 196 -10.22 10.82 4.71
CA ASP A 196 -11.01 11.80 3.99
C ASP A 196 -11.60 12.87 4.96
N LYS A 197 -12.31 13.85 4.38
CA LYS A 197 -12.94 14.93 5.15
C LYS A 197 -14.00 14.45 6.14
N GLN A 198 -14.54 13.25 5.97
CA GLN A 198 -15.50 12.62 6.86
C GLN A 198 -14.84 11.72 7.91
N GLY A 199 -13.50 11.62 7.91
CA GLY A 199 -12.73 10.81 8.86
C GLY A 199 -12.66 9.33 8.49
N TRP A 200 -12.99 8.94 7.25
CA TRP A 200 -12.79 7.56 6.80
C TRP A 200 -11.35 7.31 6.41
N LEU A 201 -10.80 6.19 6.88
CA LEU A 201 -9.44 5.76 6.55
C LEU A 201 -9.23 5.73 5.03
N ASP A 202 -8.20 6.43 4.61
CA ASP A 202 -7.73 6.49 3.23
C ASP A 202 -6.45 5.68 3.07
N GLU A 203 -5.35 6.12 3.68
CA GLU A 203 -4.04 5.50 3.53
C GLU A 203 -3.27 5.36 4.83
N ILE A 204 -2.27 4.48 4.79
CA ILE A 204 -1.18 4.41 5.76
C ILE A 204 0.12 4.63 5.01
N TRP A 205 0.91 5.59 5.45
CA TRP A 205 2.23 5.90 4.91
C TRP A 205 3.30 5.43 5.88
N LEU A 206 4.12 4.48 5.48
CA LEU A 206 5.23 3.97 6.29
C LEU A 206 6.51 4.66 5.87
N CYS A 207 7.23 5.23 6.84
CA CYS A 207 8.45 5.97 6.60
C CYS A 207 9.66 5.04 6.64
N LEU A 208 10.47 5.10 5.58
CA LEU A 208 11.63 4.25 5.39
C LEU A 208 12.89 5.09 5.19
N ASP A 209 14.00 4.62 5.71
CA ASP A 209 15.31 5.19 5.45
C ASP A 209 15.82 4.86 4.02
N ARG A 210 17.01 5.35 3.68
CA ARG A 210 17.65 5.09 2.36
C ARG A 210 17.98 3.61 2.11
N ARG A 211 17.93 2.76 3.15
CA ARG A 211 18.12 1.31 3.08
C ARG A 211 16.81 0.55 3.13
N PHE A 212 15.67 1.27 3.04
CA PHE A 212 14.31 0.72 3.14
C PHE A 212 13.99 0.08 4.50
N GLN A 213 14.67 0.51 5.59
CA GLN A 213 14.33 0.12 6.95
C GLN A 213 13.35 1.13 7.53
N TYR A 214 12.46 0.67 8.41
CA TYR A 214 11.53 1.56 9.10
C TYR A 214 12.27 2.63 9.89
N GLN A 215 11.84 3.88 9.74
CA GLN A 215 12.35 5.01 10.49
C GLN A 215 11.23 5.88 11.01
N ARG A 216 11.53 6.71 12.01
CA ARG A 216 10.59 7.73 12.48
C ARG A 216 10.21 8.67 11.34
N CYS A 217 8.91 8.93 11.18
CA CYS A 217 8.42 9.85 10.17
C CYS A 217 8.88 11.28 10.44
N PRO A 218 9.34 12.01 9.42
CA PRO A 218 9.62 13.44 9.52
C PRO A 218 8.38 14.21 9.99
N ALA A 219 8.60 15.26 10.77
CA ALA A 219 7.50 16.06 11.32
C ALA A 219 6.64 16.75 10.22
N HIS A 220 7.26 17.02 9.06
CA HIS A 220 6.59 17.68 7.92
C HIS A 220 5.77 16.74 7.04
N GLN A 221 5.76 15.42 7.32
CA GLN A 221 5.11 14.44 6.42
C GLN A 221 3.58 14.42 6.51
N GLY A 222 2.97 15.25 7.30
CA GLY A 222 1.51 15.32 7.41
C GLY A 222 0.87 14.09 8.08
N GLY A 223 -0.39 13.81 7.73
CA GLY A 223 -1.21 12.79 8.36
C GLY A 223 -2.04 13.33 9.53
N LEU A 224 -2.93 12.49 10.06
CA LEU A 224 -3.77 12.84 11.20
C LEU A 224 -2.97 12.95 12.49
N ALA A 225 -3.41 13.81 13.41
CA ALA A 225 -2.93 13.81 14.78
C ALA A 225 -3.25 12.46 15.46
N PRO A 226 -2.40 11.95 16.37
CA PRO A 226 -2.59 10.62 16.96
C PRO A 226 -3.92 10.42 17.68
N ASP A 227 -4.50 11.48 18.25
CA ASP A 227 -5.79 11.51 18.94
C ASP A 227 -6.99 11.73 18.01
N ALA A 228 -6.74 12.08 16.75
CA ALA A 228 -7.81 12.26 15.77
C ALA A 228 -8.56 10.95 15.53
N GLY A 229 -9.88 11.02 15.52
CA GLY A 229 -10.75 9.88 15.21
C GLY A 229 -10.56 9.42 13.75
N VAL A 230 -10.57 8.10 13.55
CA VAL A 230 -10.56 7.48 12.22
C VAL A 230 -11.61 6.39 12.15
N ARG A 231 -12.34 6.32 11.03
CA ARG A 231 -13.37 5.32 10.78
C ARG A 231 -12.91 4.38 9.67
N ILE A 232 -13.21 3.11 9.78
CA ILE A 232 -12.86 2.11 8.78
C ILE A 232 -14.13 1.68 8.04
N TRP A 233 -14.19 1.96 6.74
CA TRP A 233 -15.26 1.43 5.88
C TRP A 233 -14.99 -0.03 5.56
N ARG A 234 -15.97 -0.92 5.83
CA ARG A 234 -15.80 -2.38 5.65
C ARG A 234 -16.18 -2.91 4.27
N GLY A 235 -16.69 -2.04 3.42
CA GLY A 235 -17.27 -2.46 2.14
C GLY A 235 -18.75 -2.84 2.27
N ARG A 236 -19.40 -3.07 1.14
CA ARG A 236 -20.72 -3.73 1.08
C ARG A 236 -20.47 -5.23 1.21
N ARG A 237 -21.14 -5.87 2.11
CA ARG A 237 -21.18 -7.36 2.20
C ARG A 237 -22.11 -7.89 1.15
#